data_0194b5aeb10d740615c284ac5d7900c3
#
_entry.id   0194b5aeb10d740615c284ac5d7900c3
#
_cell.length_a   1.000
_cell.length_b   1.000
_cell.length_c   1.000
_cell.angle_alpha   90.00
_cell.angle_beta   90.00
_cell.angle_gamma   90.00
#
_symmetry.space_group_name_H-M   'P 1'
#
loop_
_entity.id
_entity.type
_entity.pdbx_description
1 polymer ?
#
loop_
_entity_poly.entity_id
_entity_poly.type
_entity_poly.pdbx_seq_one_letter_code
_entity_poly.pdbx_strand_id
1 'polypeptide(L)'
;MLKDFMTEYRQKLCTPEEAVEVVKSGDWVDYTSSLGKPVLLDKALAKRRDELFDVKIRGNLVEGPIEVAECDETQEHFVYHTWHCSAYERKLCDRGLCYYIPMVFHNNAAYYKYFLNVNVVMVSVSPMDKHGYFNYSVNTGVAGPIVQNADVVIVEVNEHMPKIHGGYGECIHVSEVDYIVEGKHEPFTTGKPYVPSEIDRKIAQNLLPYICDGATLQLGIGSMPNALGELIAETDRKDLGMHTELCSDAYLHLYKAGKLTNKKKTIDGGKGVFGVAIGSSELYEWLDDNHGVAAYPLEYVNRPDVIAQIDNMVSINSCVSVDLYGQVSSESFGARQISGTGGQLDFLIGASSARGGKAFICMSSTYKDKSGQLFSRVLPQFNGDIITSPRSQVYFLATEYGVINMEGRSTWERAEGLISIAHPDFRDELIKEAEKRKIWRRSNKR
;
A
#
# COMPACT_ATOMS: atom_id res chain seq x y z
N MET A 1 -40.53 15.33 7.97
CA MET A 1 -40.33 14.00 7.39
C MET A 1 -38.88 13.92 6.97
N LEU A 2 -38.17 12.86 7.34
CA LEU A 2 -36.84 12.57 6.81
C LEU A 2 -37.00 12.33 5.30
N LYS A 3 -36.06 12.84 4.48
CA LYS A 3 -36.05 12.64 3.03
C LYS A 3 -35.94 11.14 2.76
N ASP A 4 -36.76 10.59 1.88
CA ASP A 4 -36.69 9.21 1.46
C ASP A 4 -35.66 9.08 0.32
N PHE A 5 -34.45 8.71 0.67
CA PHE A 5 -33.34 8.51 -0.28
C PHE A 5 -33.52 7.23 -1.13
N MET A 6 -34.41 6.32 -0.72
CA MET A 6 -34.70 5.10 -1.50
C MET A 6 -35.39 5.40 -2.83
N THR A 7 -36.12 6.49 -2.94
CA THR A 7 -36.70 6.91 -4.22
C THR A 7 -35.61 7.29 -5.21
N GLU A 8 -34.62 8.09 -4.79
CA GLU A 8 -33.49 8.49 -5.62
C GLU A 8 -32.61 7.28 -5.96
N TYR A 9 -32.35 6.41 -4.99
CA TYR A 9 -31.63 5.13 -5.20
C TYR A 9 -32.25 4.31 -6.33
N ARG A 10 -33.57 4.05 -6.27
CA ARG A 10 -34.29 3.26 -7.28
C ARG A 10 -34.29 3.89 -8.66
N GLN A 11 -34.24 5.22 -8.75
CA GLN A 11 -34.16 5.93 -10.04
C GLN A 11 -32.81 5.76 -10.72
N LYS A 12 -31.73 5.54 -9.94
CA LYS A 12 -30.36 5.37 -10.42
C LYS A 12 -29.94 3.91 -10.53
N LEU A 13 -30.76 3.00 -10.02
CA LEU A 13 -30.49 1.56 -10.06
C LEU A 13 -30.66 1.03 -11.48
N CYS A 14 -29.62 0.37 -11.99
CA CYS A 14 -29.61 -0.23 -13.33
C CYS A 14 -28.76 -1.51 -13.34
N THR A 15 -28.76 -2.22 -14.45
CA THR A 15 -27.90 -3.37 -14.68
C THR A 15 -26.45 -2.94 -14.92
N PRO A 16 -25.45 -3.83 -14.70
CA PRO A 16 -24.07 -3.52 -15.05
C PRO A 16 -23.90 -3.13 -16.54
N GLU A 17 -24.62 -3.81 -17.42
CA GLU A 17 -24.60 -3.56 -18.86
C GLU A 17 -25.11 -2.16 -19.21
N GLU A 18 -26.23 -1.73 -18.61
CA GLU A 18 -26.77 -0.37 -18.78
C GLU A 18 -25.82 0.69 -18.21
N ALA A 19 -25.22 0.44 -17.04
CA ALA A 19 -24.33 1.39 -16.40
C ALA A 19 -23.08 1.70 -17.24
N VAL A 20 -22.51 0.68 -17.90
CA VAL A 20 -21.28 0.84 -18.69
C VAL A 20 -21.53 1.47 -20.08
N GLU A 21 -22.78 1.66 -20.51
CA GLU A 21 -23.10 2.32 -21.78
C GLU A 21 -22.58 3.76 -21.87
N VAL A 22 -22.35 4.42 -20.73
CA VAL A 22 -21.83 5.80 -20.68
C VAL A 22 -20.38 5.90 -21.12
N VAL A 23 -19.62 4.78 -21.05
CA VAL A 23 -18.20 4.74 -21.46
C VAL A 23 -18.08 4.90 -22.96
N LYS A 24 -17.20 5.79 -23.39
CA LYS A 24 -16.93 6.12 -24.80
C LYS A 24 -15.49 5.81 -25.15
N SER A 25 -15.24 5.60 -26.43
CA SER A 25 -13.87 5.48 -26.95
C SER A 25 -13.03 6.70 -26.58
N GLY A 26 -11.82 6.45 -26.11
CA GLY A 26 -10.91 7.48 -25.64
C GLY A 26 -11.01 7.86 -24.16
N ASP A 27 -12.05 7.40 -23.44
CA ASP A 27 -12.28 7.73 -22.02
C ASP A 27 -11.19 7.16 -21.11
N TRP A 28 -11.01 7.82 -19.97
CA TRP A 28 -10.32 7.32 -18.79
C TRP A 28 -11.34 6.79 -17.78
N VAL A 29 -11.27 5.50 -17.50
CA VAL A 29 -12.09 4.82 -16.49
C VAL A 29 -11.21 4.48 -15.29
N ASP A 30 -11.67 4.75 -14.08
CA ASP A 30 -10.92 4.47 -12.87
C ASP A 30 -11.65 3.43 -11.98
N TYR A 31 -10.91 2.38 -11.56
CA TYR A 31 -11.42 1.30 -10.70
C TYR A 31 -11.01 1.48 -9.23
N THR A 32 -10.44 2.62 -8.90
CA THR A 32 -9.94 2.90 -7.56
C THR A 32 -8.86 1.90 -7.11
N SER A 33 -8.99 1.24 -5.97
CA SER A 33 -7.92 0.41 -5.40
C SER A 33 -8.45 -0.90 -4.81
N SER A 34 -7.62 -1.95 -4.88
CA SER A 34 -7.78 -3.19 -4.11
C SER A 34 -9.20 -3.77 -4.16
N LEU A 35 -9.82 -3.97 -3.01
CA LEU A 35 -11.19 -4.47 -2.89
C LEU A 35 -12.28 -3.47 -3.33
N GLY A 36 -11.90 -2.23 -3.62
CA GLY A 36 -12.79 -1.24 -4.26
C GLY A 36 -12.99 -1.48 -5.76
N LYS A 37 -12.29 -2.43 -6.38
CA LYS A 37 -12.48 -2.80 -7.78
C LYS A 37 -13.93 -3.24 -8.03
N PRO A 38 -14.61 -2.68 -9.06
CA PRO A 38 -15.96 -3.10 -9.43
C PRO A 38 -15.91 -4.38 -10.27
N VAL A 39 -16.37 -5.50 -9.72
CA VAL A 39 -16.25 -6.83 -10.37
C VAL A 39 -17.28 -7.02 -11.48
N LEU A 40 -18.51 -6.58 -11.25
CA LEU A 40 -19.61 -6.74 -12.21
C LEU A 40 -19.47 -5.76 -13.37
N LEU A 41 -19.10 -4.52 -13.04
CA LEU A 41 -18.88 -3.47 -14.05
C LEU A 41 -17.67 -3.76 -14.94
N ASP A 42 -16.58 -4.30 -14.39
CA ASP A 42 -15.41 -4.73 -15.17
C ASP A 42 -15.80 -5.81 -16.20
N LYS A 43 -16.58 -6.81 -15.78
CA LYS A 43 -17.11 -7.86 -16.68
C LYS A 43 -18.04 -7.31 -17.75
N ALA A 44 -18.90 -6.35 -17.38
CA ALA A 44 -19.82 -5.74 -18.32
C ALA A 44 -19.08 -4.87 -19.36
N LEU A 45 -18.09 -4.08 -18.90
CA LEU A 45 -17.27 -3.24 -19.77
C LEU A 45 -16.45 -4.10 -20.76
N ALA A 46 -15.87 -5.20 -20.30
CA ALA A 46 -15.13 -6.12 -21.16
C ALA A 46 -15.96 -6.69 -22.33
N LYS A 47 -17.27 -6.89 -22.15
CA LYS A 47 -18.17 -7.33 -23.22
C LYS A 47 -18.32 -6.30 -24.35
N ARG A 48 -18.05 -5.03 -24.10
CA ARG A 48 -18.11 -3.93 -25.06
C ARG A 48 -16.81 -3.74 -25.86
N ARG A 49 -15.87 -4.71 -25.77
CA ARG A 49 -14.57 -4.64 -26.44
C ARG A 49 -14.69 -4.23 -27.91
N ASP A 50 -15.55 -4.89 -28.68
CA ASP A 50 -15.65 -4.67 -30.13
C ASP A 50 -16.36 -3.34 -30.51
N GLU A 51 -16.92 -2.62 -29.51
CA GLU A 51 -17.60 -1.32 -29.68
C GLU A 51 -16.69 -0.13 -29.33
N LEU A 52 -15.69 -0.34 -28.46
CA LEU A 52 -14.89 0.71 -27.84
C LEU A 52 -13.44 0.64 -28.32
N PHE A 53 -12.79 1.80 -28.43
CA PHE A 53 -11.38 1.93 -28.80
C PHE A 53 -10.66 2.89 -27.86
N ASP A 54 -9.39 2.58 -27.56
CA ASP A 54 -8.48 3.44 -26.81
C ASP A 54 -9.03 3.88 -25.43
N VAL A 55 -9.81 3.02 -24.75
CA VAL A 55 -10.27 3.27 -23.38
C VAL A 55 -9.15 2.92 -22.42
N LYS A 56 -8.73 3.90 -21.63
CA LYS A 56 -7.68 3.74 -20.62
C LYS A 56 -8.33 3.41 -19.29
N ILE A 57 -7.89 2.34 -18.67
CA ILE A 57 -8.39 1.92 -17.37
C ILE A 57 -7.28 2.07 -16.33
N ARG A 58 -7.58 2.64 -15.19
CA ARG A 58 -6.68 2.75 -14.04
C ARG A 58 -7.18 1.95 -12.87
N GLY A 59 -6.25 1.24 -12.22
CA GLY A 59 -6.48 0.58 -10.94
C GLY A 59 -5.24 0.68 -10.07
N ASN A 60 -5.32 0.08 -8.89
CA ASN A 60 -4.22 0.06 -7.94
C ASN A 60 -4.39 -1.12 -6.99
N LEU A 61 -3.35 -1.94 -6.83
CA LEU A 61 -3.38 -3.13 -5.95
C LEU A 61 -4.56 -4.05 -6.22
N VAL A 62 -5.03 -4.13 -7.47
CA VAL A 62 -6.18 -4.93 -7.84
C VAL A 62 -5.80 -6.42 -7.82
N GLU A 63 -6.53 -7.20 -7.05
CA GLU A 63 -6.39 -8.66 -7.01
C GLU A 63 -7.43 -9.35 -7.90
N GLY A 64 -7.02 -10.47 -8.51
CA GLY A 64 -7.88 -11.26 -9.39
C GLY A 64 -7.99 -10.71 -10.80
N PRO A 65 -8.77 -11.39 -11.65
CA PRO A 65 -8.85 -11.05 -13.06
C PRO A 65 -9.33 -9.63 -13.28
N ILE A 66 -8.67 -8.93 -14.20
CA ILE A 66 -9.09 -7.64 -14.76
C ILE A 66 -9.58 -7.96 -16.17
N GLU A 67 -10.88 -8.09 -16.31
CA GLU A 67 -11.50 -8.64 -17.52
C GLU A 67 -11.22 -7.77 -18.75
N VAL A 68 -11.20 -6.44 -18.60
CA VAL A 68 -10.84 -5.52 -19.69
C VAL A 68 -9.39 -5.69 -20.16
N ALA A 69 -8.46 -6.06 -19.28
CA ALA A 69 -7.08 -6.33 -19.68
C ALA A 69 -6.87 -7.73 -20.26
N GLU A 70 -7.66 -8.71 -19.79
CA GLU A 70 -7.55 -10.09 -20.27
C GLU A 70 -8.27 -10.31 -21.61
N CYS A 71 -9.31 -9.54 -21.93
CA CYS A 71 -10.06 -9.70 -23.16
C CYS A 71 -9.39 -9.05 -24.37
N ASP A 72 -8.38 -8.19 -24.18
CA ASP A 72 -7.72 -7.44 -25.27
C ASP A 72 -6.19 -7.44 -25.15
N GLU A 73 -5.56 -8.51 -25.66
CA GLU A 73 -4.09 -8.60 -25.72
C GLU A 73 -3.47 -7.63 -26.74
N THR A 74 -4.26 -7.06 -27.65
CA THR A 74 -3.77 -6.10 -28.65
C THR A 74 -3.67 -4.68 -28.08
N GLN A 75 -4.43 -4.38 -27.03
CA GLN A 75 -4.55 -3.05 -26.43
C GLN A 75 -5.07 -1.97 -27.41
N GLU A 76 -5.81 -2.37 -28.42
CA GLU A 76 -6.48 -1.44 -29.33
C GLU A 76 -7.78 -0.89 -28.71
N HIS A 77 -8.42 -1.68 -27.86
CA HIS A 77 -9.69 -1.37 -27.22
C HIS A 77 -9.51 -0.86 -25.79
N PHE A 78 -8.74 -1.61 -24.98
CA PHE A 78 -8.51 -1.32 -23.57
C PHE A 78 -7.02 -1.28 -23.22
N VAL A 79 -6.58 -0.22 -22.52
CA VAL A 79 -5.20 -0.09 -22.04
C VAL A 79 -5.21 0.06 -20.52
N TYR A 80 -4.66 -0.94 -19.81
CA TYR A 80 -4.68 -0.95 -18.36
C TYR A 80 -3.44 -0.31 -17.75
N HIS A 81 -3.65 0.47 -16.69
CA HIS A 81 -2.62 1.17 -15.95
C HIS A 81 -2.74 0.90 -14.46
N THR A 82 -1.61 0.87 -13.75
CA THR A 82 -1.59 0.78 -12.29
C THR A 82 -0.54 1.73 -11.71
N TRP A 83 -0.78 2.24 -10.52
CA TRP A 83 0.21 3.02 -9.77
C TRP A 83 0.73 2.29 -8.52
N HIS A 84 0.34 1.02 -8.33
CA HIS A 84 0.97 0.08 -7.40
C HIS A 84 0.57 -1.36 -7.75
N CYS A 85 1.54 -2.16 -8.17
CA CYS A 85 1.24 -3.50 -8.66
C CYS A 85 0.91 -4.48 -7.52
N SER A 86 -0.26 -5.12 -7.61
CA SER A 86 -0.56 -6.37 -6.92
C SER A 86 0.23 -7.54 -7.51
N ALA A 87 0.08 -8.72 -6.92
CA ALA A 87 0.63 -9.95 -7.49
C ALA A 87 0.04 -10.29 -8.88
N TYR A 88 -1.21 -9.91 -9.12
CA TYR A 88 -1.90 -10.09 -10.39
C TYR A 88 -1.43 -9.07 -11.44
N GLU A 89 -1.43 -7.79 -11.09
CA GLU A 89 -0.99 -6.70 -11.98
C GLU A 89 0.47 -6.85 -12.40
N ARG A 90 1.33 -7.38 -11.52
CA ARG A 90 2.70 -7.75 -11.87
C ARG A 90 2.78 -8.73 -13.05
N LYS A 91 1.87 -9.73 -13.11
CA LYS A 91 1.81 -10.67 -14.23
C LYS A 91 1.33 -9.99 -15.51
N LEU A 92 0.42 -9.01 -15.39
CA LEU A 92 0.03 -8.20 -16.54
C LEU A 92 1.18 -7.34 -17.04
N CYS A 93 1.96 -6.71 -16.14
CA CYS A 93 3.18 -5.98 -16.52
C CYS A 93 4.20 -6.89 -17.21
N ASP A 94 4.41 -8.11 -16.70
CA ASP A 94 5.31 -9.10 -17.32
C ASP A 94 4.87 -9.51 -18.74
N ARG A 95 3.56 -9.45 -19.03
CA ARG A 95 2.96 -9.72 -20.35
C ARG A 95 2.90 -8.47 -21.23
N GLY A 96 3.25 -7.29 -20.73
CA GLY A 96 3.10 -6.01 -21.44
C GLY A 96 1.65 -5.50 -21.52
N LEU A 97 0.76 -6.00 -20.67
CA LEU A 97 -0.68 -5.65 -20.65
C LEU A 97 -1.04 -4.63 -19.55
N CYS A 98 -0.05 -4.13 -18.83
CA CYS A 98 -0.26 -3.13 -17.78
C CYS A 98 0.92 -2.15 -17.77
N TYR A 99 0.61 -0.86 -17.67
CA TYR A 99 1.60 0.21 -17.59
C TYR A 99 1.59 0.85 -16.22
N TYR A 100 2.78 0.99 -15.63
CA TYR A 100 2.95 1.56 -14.30
C TYR A 100 2.99 3.09 -14.36
N ILE A 101 2.27 3.74 -13.45
CA ILE A 101 2.28 5.20 -13.25
C ILE A 101 3.04 5.49 -11.95
N PRO A 102 4.25 6.07 -11.98
CA PRO A 102 4.97 6.47 -10.78
C PRO A 102 4.19 7.51 -9.98
N MET A 103 3.88 7.20 -8.71
CA MET A 103 3.13 8.10 -7.84
C MET A 103 3.57 7.91 -6.38
N VAL A 104 3.89 9.00 -5.70
CA VAL A 104 4.02 9.04 -4.24
C VAL A 104 2.62 9.25 -3.66
N PHE A 105 2.24 8.44 -2.68
CA PHE A 105 0.83 8.30 -2.29
C PHE A 105 0.21 9.56 -1.67
N HIS A 106 0.96 10.38 -0.92
CA HIS A 106 0.39 11.63 -0.41
C HIS A 106 -0.02 12.61 -1.52
N ASN A 107 0.51 12.46 -2.74
CA ASN A 107 0.17 13.28 -3.89
C ASN A 107 -1.05 12.78 -4.67
N ASN A 108 -1.68 11.67 -4.26
CA ASN A 108 -2.83 11.07 -4.94
C ASN A 108 -3.90 12.11 -5.28
N ALA A 109 -4.42 12.83 -4.28
CA ALA A 109 -5.46 13.83 -4.49
C ALA A 109 -5.03 14.95 -5.46
N ALA A 110 -3.78 15.42 -5.36
CA ALA A 110 -3.26 16.46 -6.26
C ALA A 110 -3.14 15.95 -7.70
N TYR A 111 -2.75 14.69 -7.90
CA TYR A 111 -2.66 14.10 -9.24
C TYR A 111 -4.03 14.01 -9.89
N TYR A 112 -5.03 13.51 -9.19
CA TYR A 112 -6.40 13.45 -9.72
C TYR A 112 -7.00 14.83 -9.97
N LYS A 113 -6.71 15.79 -9.12
CA LYS A 113 -7.22 17.15 -9.27
C LYS A 113 -6.61 17.94 -10.43
N TYR A 114 -5.34 17.73 -10.74
CA TYR A 114 -4.60 18.62 -11.65
C TYR A 114 -4.04 17.96 -12.90
N PHE A 115 -3.85 16.64 -12.92
CA PHE A 115 -3.08 15.97 -13.97
C PHE A 115 -3.75 14.75 -14.58
N LEU A 116 -4.67 14.09 -13.87
CA LEU A 116 -5.29 12.86 -14.34
C LEU A 116 -6.77 13.10 -14.68
N ASN A 117 -7.15 12.78 -15.90
CA ASN A 117 -8.55 12.78 -16.29
C ASN A 117 -9.27 11.55 -15.70
N VAL A 118 -10.51 11.72 -15.28
CA VAL A 118 -11.44 10.65 -14.88
C VAL A 118 -12.78 10.91 -15.54
N ASN A 119 -13.02 10.31 -16.70
CA ASN A 119 -14.32 10.45 -17.36
C ASN A 119 -15.38 9.61 -16.63
N VAL A 120 -15.01 8.40 -16.23
CA VAL A 120 -15.90 7.52 -15.49
C VAL A 120 -15.15 6.90 -14.31
N VAL A 121 -15.69 7.00 -13.11
CA VAL A 121 -15.24 6.19 -11.98
C VAL A 121 -16.23 5.08 -11.71
N MET A 122 -15.71 3.87 -11.53
CA MET A 122 -16.47 2.69 -11.13
C MET A 122 -15.89 2.20 -9.80
N VAL A 123 -16.67 2.24 -8.73
CA VAL A 123 -16.17 1.92 -7.38
C VAL A 123 -17.12 1.02 -6.62
N SER A 124 -16.59 -0.04 -6.00
CA SER A 124 -17.35 -0.85 -5.05
C SER A 124 -17.52 -0.11 -3.73
N VAL A 125 -18.73 -0.17 -3.18
CA VAL A 125 -19.13 0.51 -1.94
C VAL A 125 -19.99 -0.40 -1.07
N SER A 126 -20.09 -0.07 0.23
CA SER A 126 -21.04 -0.74 1.13
C SER A 126 -22.49 -0.44 0.74
N PRO A 127 -23.48 -1.21 1.22
CA PRO A 127 -24.89 -0.85 1.10
C PRO A 127 -25.18 0.57 1.63
N MET A 128 -26.10 1.28 0.98
CA MET A 128 -26.53 2.62 1.37
C MET A 128 -27.16 2.62 2.77
N ASP A 129 -26.77 3.58 3.58
CA ASP A 129 -27.35 3.78 4.89
C ASP A 129 -28.70 4.53 4.83
N LYS A 130 -29.39 4.63 5.98
CA LYS A 130 -30.68 5.33 6.09
C LYS A 130 -30.62 6.84 5.82
N HIS A 131 -29.42 7.40 5.76
CA HIS A 131 -29.16 8.83 5.48
C HIS A 131 -28.73 9.08 4.05
N GLY A 132 -28.69 8.04 3.20
CA GLY A 132 -28.35 8.13 1.78
C GLY A 132 -26.86 8.03 1.47
N TYR A 133 -26.03 7.56 2.40
CA TYR A 133 -24.59 7.43 2.21
C TYR A 133 -24.16 6.01 1.90
N PHE A 134 -23.27 5.87 0.93
CA PHE A 134 -22.46 4.69 0.68
C PHE A 134 -21.09 4.90 1.29
N ASN A 135 -20.52 3.86 1.90
CA ASN A 135 -19.20 3.91 2.50
C ASN A 135 -18.16 3.27 1.54
N TYR A 136 -17.01 3.94 1.35
CA TYR A 136 -15.92 3.40 0.55
C TYR A 136 -15.18 2.25 1.24
N SER A 137 -15.49 2.00 2.52
CA SER A 137 -14.98 0.86 3.25
C SER A 137 -13.44 0.83 3.32
N VAL A 138 -12.86 -0.31 3.01
CA VAL A 138 -11.40 -0.55 3.02
C VAL A 138 -10.62 0.27 1.98
N ASN A 139 -11.32 1.01 1.11
CA ASN A 139 -10.76 1.76 -0.01
C ASN A 139 -10.81 3.29 0.21
N THR A 140 -11.19 3.75 1.40
CA THR A 140 -11.34 5.17 1.74
C THR A 140 -10.13 6.01 1.35
N GLY A 141 -8.92 5.47 1.52
CA GLY A 141 -7.66 6.20 1.28
C GLY A 141 -7.52 6.78 -0.13
N VAL A 142 -8.15 6.17 -1.12
CA VAL A 142 -7.98 6.54 -2.54
C VAL A 142 -9.27 6.94 -3.23
N ALA A 143 -10.43 6.44 -2.79
CA ALA A 143 -11.68 6.59 -3.53
C ALA A 143 -12.16 8.05 -3.61
N GLY A 144 -12.12 8.78 -2.49
CA GLY A 144 -12.64 10.14 -2.42
C GLY A 144 -12.09 11.11 -3.49
N PRO A 145 -10.74 11.27 -3.58
CA PRO A 145 -10.14 12.14 -4.59
C PRO A 145 -10.46 11.73 -6.04
N ILE A 146 -10.58 10.43 -6.32
CA ILE A 146 -10.92 9.93 -7.66
C ILE A 146 -12.35 10.30 -8.00
N VAL A 147 -13.28 9.98 -7.11
CA VAL A 147 -14.72 10.24 -7.29
C VAL A 147 -15.00 11.74 -7.44
N GLN A 148 -14.37 12.60 -6.63
CA GLN A 148 -14.55 14.06 -6.68
C GLN A 148 -14.09 14.71 -8.00
N ASN A 149 -13.27 14.01 -8.78
CA ASN A 149 -12.74 14.51 -10.06
C ASN A 149 -13.29 13.75 -11.28
N ALA A 150 -14.26 12.86 -11.09
CA ALA A 150 -14.92 12.12 -12.16
C ALA A 150 -16.06 12.90 -12.78
N ASP A 151 -16.22 12.77 -14.11
CA ASP A 151 -17.37 13.33 -14.82
C ASP A 151 -18.64 12.50 -14.57
N VAL A 152 -18.50 11.16 -14.45
CA VAL A 152 -19.58 10.19 -14.17
C VAL A 152 -19.17 9.26 -13.04
N VAL A 153 -20.05 9.07 -12.07
CA VAL A 153 -19.84 8.21 -10.90
C VAL A 153 -20.78 7.01 -10.92
N ILE A 154 -20.22 5.82 -11.00
CA ILE A 154 -20.94 4.55 -10.95
C ILE A 154 -20.52 3.79 -9.69
N VAL A 155 -21.47 3.47 -8.80
CA VAL A 155 -21.20 2.65 -7.63
C VAL A 155 -21.71 1.23 -7.84
N GLU A 156 -20.88 0.25 -7.47
CA GLU A 156 -21.22 -1.17 -7.39
C GLU A 156 -21.40 -1.55 -5.91
N VAL A 157 -22.65 -1.80 -5.52
CA VAL A 157 -22.98 -2.10 -4.12
C VAL A 157 -22.59 -3.52 -3.80
N ASN A 158 -21.66 -3.69 -2.86
CA ASN A 158 -21.18 -4.98 -2.40
C ASN A 158 -21.58 -5.19 -0.93
N GLU A 159 -22.44 -6.19 -0.70
CA GLU A 159 -23.01 -6.52 0.59
C GLU A 159 -21.98 -7.02 1.63
N HIS A 160 -20.79 -7.41 1.18
CA HIS A 160 -19.71 -7.88 2.04
C HIS A 160 -18.74 -6.78 2.49
N MET A 161 -18.90 -5.55 1.98
CA MET A 161 -18.03 -4.45 2.38
C MET A 161 -18.34 -3.96 3.80
N PRO A 162 -17.37 -3.98 4.73
CA PRO A 162 -17.56 -3.43 6.06
C PRO A 162 -17.81 -1.94 6.02
N LYS A 163 -18.63 -1.43 6.92
CA LYS A 163 -18.82 0.00 7.12
C LYS A 163 -17.71 0.53 8.03
N ILE A 164 -16.83 1.36 7.51
CA ILE A 164 -15.67 1.86 8.24
C ILE A 164 -15.84 3.35 8.53
N HIS A 165 -15.72 3.71 9.81
CA HIS A 165 -15.75 5.10 10.22
C HIS A 165 -14.49 5.85 9.77
N GLY A 166 -14.65 7.12 9.41
CA GLY A 166 -13.56 8.00 9.03
C GLY A 166 -13.65 9.35 9.72
N GLY A 167 -12.66 10.21 9.46
CA GLY A 167 -12.71 11.61 9.86
C GLY A 167 -13.34 12.48 8.79
N TYR A 168 -13.11 12.16 7.54
CA TYR A 168 -13.72 12.76 6.34
C TYR A 168 -13.41 11.90 5.12
N GLY A 169 -14.25 12.02 4.06
CA GLY A 169 -14.02 11.41 2.76
C GLY A 169 -14.22 9.90 2.69
N GLU A 170 -14.83 9.30 3.71
CA GLU A 170 -15.10 7.86 3.77
C GLU A 170 -16.41 7.44 3.11
N CYS A 171 -17.24 8.41 2.71
CA CYS A 171 -18.56 8.15 2.17
C CYS A 171 -18.87 9.03 0.95
N ILE A 172 -19.84 8.57 0.15
CA ILE A 172 -20.49 9.35 -0.91
C ILE A 172 -22.01 9.34 -0.70
N HIS A 173 -22.64 10.49 -0.91
CA HIS A 173 -24.10 10.58 -0.82
C HIS A 173 -24.74 10.19 -2.15
N VAL A 174 -25.92 9.56 -2.10
CA VAL A 174 -26.65 9.10 -3.28
C VAL A 174 -26.90 10.18 -4.33
N SER A 175 -26.99 11.45 -3.92
CA SER A 175 -27.15 12.58 -4.86
C SER A 175 -25.90 12.89 -5.71
N GLU A 176 -24.74 12.36 -5.33
CA GLU A 176 -23.46 12.55 -6.04
C GLU A 176 -23.12 11.34 -6.93
N VAL A 177 -23.99 10.33 -6.98
CA VAL A 177 -23.84 9.11 -7.78
C VAL A 177 -24.74 9.21 -9.01
N ASP A 178 -24.27 8.82 -10.17
CA ASP A 178 -25.07 8.81 -11.41
C ASP A 178 -25.77 7.48 -11.63
N TYR A 179 -25.08 6.37 -11.40
CA TYR A 179 -25.60 5.00 -11.59
C TYR A 179 -25.27 4.12 -10.39
N ILE A 180 -26.22 3.26 -10.06
CA ILE A 180 -26.09 2.28 -8.96
C ILE A 180 -26.28 0.89 -9.55
N VAL A 181 -25.34 0.00 -9.26
CA VAL A 181 -25.40 -1.39 -9.67
C VAL A 181 -25.42 -2.28 -8.42
N GLU A 182 -26.36 -3.22 -8.40
CA GLU A 182 -26.41 -4.29 -7.40
C GLU A 182 -26.13 -5.65 -8.03
N GLY A 183 -25.64 -6.59 -7.24
CA GLY A 183 -25.43 -7.97 -7.67
C GLY A 183 -24.95 -8.86 -6.56
N LYS A 184 -24.63 -10.10 -6.89
CA LYS A 184 -24.03 -11.03 -5.94
C LYS A 184 -22.53 -10.94 -6.01
N HIS A 185 -21.92 -10.76 -4.84
CA HIS A 185 -20.48 -10.73 -4.69
C HIS A 185 -20.00 -11.95 -3.88
N GLU A 186 -18.80 -12.39 -4.13
CA GLU A 186 -18.14 -13.35 -3.26
C GLU A 186 -17.60 -12.60 -2.03
N PRO A 187 -17.67 -13.21 -0.84
CA PRO A 187 -17.02 -12.64 0.35
C PRO A 187 -15.54 -12.40 0.09
N PHE A 188 -14.99 -11.36 0.69
CA PHE A 188 -13.57 -11.08 0.59
C PHE A 188 -12.76 -12.25 1.13
N THR A 189 -12.09 -12.95 0.23
CA THR A 189 -11.12 -13.98 0.59
C THR A 189 -9.74 -13.39 0.36
N THR A 190 -9.05 -13.09 1.43
CA THR A 190 -7.62 -12.87 1.31
C THR A 190 -6.94 -14.17 0.94
N GLY A 191 -5.90 -14.07 0.14
CA GLY A 191 -5.05 -15.21 -0.17
C GLY A 191 -4.57 -15.96 1.09
N LYS A 192 -3.74 -16.95 0.93
CA LYS A 192 -3.19 -17.72 2.08
C LYS A 192 -2.57 -16.77 3.10
N PRO A 193 -2.83 -16.96 4.40
CA PRO A 193 -2.21 -16.16 5.45
C PRO A 193 -0.69 -16.12 5.27
N TYR A 194 -0.09 -14.96 5.47
CA TYR A 194 1.36 -14.83 5.51
C TYR A 194 1.92 -15.55 6.72
N VAL A 195 2.64 -16.65 6.47
CA VAL A 195 3.31 -17.40 7.53
C VAL A 195 4.74 -16.88 7.67
N PRO A 196 5.12 -16.30 8.84
CA PRO A 196 6.46 -15.79 9.05
C PRO A 196 7.54 -16.86 8.95
N SER A 197 8.59 -16.60 8.17
CA SER A 197 9.78 -17.43 8.12
C SER A 197 10.67 -17.19 9.34
N GLU A 198 11.68 -18.04 9.55
CA GLU A 198 12.68 -17.84 10.59
C GLU A 198 13.48 -16.54 10.39
N ILE A 199 13.72 -16.15 9.13
CA ILE A 199 14.37 -14.89 8.78
C ILE A 199 13.50 -13.71 9.19
N ASP A 200 12.19 -13.74 8.89
CA ASP A 200 11.25 -12.69 9.30
C ASP A 200 11.22 -12.51 10.81
N ARG A 201 11.22 -13.60 11.57
CA ARG A 201 11.26 -13.57 13.04
C ARG A 201 12.55 -12.95 13.57
N LYS A 202 13.70 -13.24 12.96
CA LYS A 202 14.99 -12.62 13.33
C LYS A 202 15.00 -11.13 13.04
N ILE A 203 14.47 -10.68 11.90
CA ILE A 203 14.34 -9.27 11.58
C ILE A 203 13.42 -8.59 12.62
N ALA A 204 12.26 -9.18 12.93
CA ALA A 204 11.34 -8.67 13.94
C ALA A 204 12.00 -8.56 15.32
N GLN A 205 12.79 -9.55 15.74
CA GLN A 205 13.57 -9.52 16.99
C GLN A 205 14.59 -8.36 17.01
N ASN A 206 15.24 -8.09 15.87
CA ASN A 206 16.19 -6.98 15.75
C ASN A 206 15.51 -5.60 15.82
N LEU A 207 14.24 -5.49 15.40
CA LEU A 207 13.46 -4.26 15.43
C LEU A 207 12.85 -3.97 16.82
N LEU A 208 12.51 -5.00 17.58
CA LEU A 208 11.79 -4.87 18.85
C LEU A 208 12.42 -3.88 19.86
N PRO A 209 13.76 -3.80 20.04
CA PRO A 209 14.38 -2.83 20.95
C PRO A 209 14.10 -1.36 20.63
N TYR A 210 13.73 -1.06 19.39
CA TYR A 210 13.47 0.29 18.91
C TYR A 210 12.01 0.74 19.11
N ILE A 211 11.12 -0.17 19.50
CA ILE A 211 9.71 0.10 19.75
C ILE A 211 9.50 0.29 21.25
N CYS A 212 9.17 1.52 21.66
CA CYS A 212 8.88 1.83 23.08
C CYS A 212 7.38 1.74 23.39
N ASP A 213 7.04 1.77 24.67
CA ASP A 213 5.65 1.95 25.09
C ASP A 213 5.09 3.25 24.53
N GLY A 214 3.86 3.24 24.07
CA GLY A 214 3.20 4.39 23.47
C GLY A 214 3.67 4.75 22.07
N ALA A 215 4.57 3.97 21.44
CA ALA A 215 4.97 4.18 20.05
C ALA A 215 3.75 4.05 19.11
N THR A 216 3.70 4.89 18.09
CA THR A 216 2.73 4.75 17.00
C THR A 216 3.39 4.06 15.83
N LEU A 217 2.75 3.01 15.32
CA LEU A 217 3.32 2.12 14.32
C LEU A 217 2.72 2.38 12.93
N GLN A 218 3.58 2.34 11.89
CA GLN A 218 3.22 2.05 10.52
C GLN A 218 3.91 0.74 10.14
N LEU A 219 3.10 -0.23 9.77
CA LEU A 219 3.55 -1.56 9.32
C LEU A 219 3.03 -1.80 7.90
N GLY A 220 3.88 -2.35 7.05
CA GLY A 220 3.46 -2.84 5.74
C GLY A 220 2.65 -4.14 5.83
N ILE A 221 2.38 -4.74 4.67
CA ILE A 221 1.83 -6.09 4.57
C ILE A 221 2.96 -7.11 4.35
N GLY A 222 2.68 -8.37 4.68
CA GLY A 222 3.58 -9.49 4.42
C GLY A 222 3.99 -10.24 5.67
N SER A 223 4.87 -11.21 5.49
CA SER A 223 5.28 -12.13 6.56
C SER A 223 6.06 -11.45 7.69
N MET A 224 6.96 -10.52 7.35
CA MET A 224 7.78 -9.83 8.36
C MET A 224 6.96 -8.87 9.24
N PRO A 225 6.08 -7.99 8.72
CA PRO A 225 5.18 -7.20 9.54
C PRO A 225 4.27 -8.04 10.45
N ASN A 226 3.76 -9.16 9.96
CA ASN A 226 2.97 -10.08 10.79
C ASN A 226 3.83 -10.71 11.90
N ALA A 227 5.05 -11.17 11.58
CA ALA A 227 5.99 -11.68 12.59
C ALA A 227 6.26 -10.65 13.69
N LEU A 228 6.40 -9.37 13.32
CA LEU A 228 6.62 -8.30 14.28
C LEU A 228 5.38 -8.05 15.15
N GLY A 229 4.18 -8.03 14.55
CA GLY A 229 2.91 -7.91 15.27
C GLY A 229 2.72 -9.04 16.30
N GLU A 230 2.95 -10.28 15.89
CA GLU A 230 2.92 -11.46 16.76
C GLU A 230 3.94 -11.33 17.92
N LEU A 231 5.19 -10.99 17.59
CA LEU A 231 6.25 -10.84 18.59
C LEU A 231 5.94 -9.74 19.60
N ILE A 232 5.47 -8.57 19.17
CA ILE A 232 5.11 -7.47 20.07
C ILE A 232 3.95 -7.89 20.99
N ALA A 233 2.98 -8.65 20.46
CA ALA A 233 1.84 -9.15 21.24
C ALA A 233 2.28 -10.01 22.45
N GLU A 234 3.40 -10.73 22.33
CA GLU A 234 3.98 -11.57 23.39
C GLU A 234 4.84 -10.78 24.42
N THR A 235 5.13 -9.50 24.17
CA THR A 235 5.97 -8.67 25.05
C THR A 235 5.16 -7.88 26.07
N ASP A 236 5.86 -7.18 26.99
CA ASP A 236 5.23 -6.24 27.95
C ASP A 236 4.95 -4.86 27.34
N ARG A 237 5.17 -4.64 26.04
CA ARG A 237 4.87 -3.38 25.35
C ARG A 237 3.39 -3.04 25.48
N LYS A 238 3.09 -1.76 25.67
CA LYS A 238 1.72 -1.29 25.90
C LYS A 238 1.46 0.08 25.30
N ASP A 239 0.17 0.40 25.21
CA ASP A 239 -0.35 1.69 24.76
C ASP A 239 0.12 2.09 23.35
N LEU A 240 0.33 1.12 22.46
CA LEU A 240 0.71 1.37 21.08
C LEU A 240 -0.40 2.07 20.31
N GLY A 241 -0.01 2.84 19.30
CA GLY A 241 -0.89 3.50 18.36
C GLY A 241 -0.75 2.95 16.94
N MET A 242 -1.76 3.17 16.11
CA MET A 242 -1.75 2.90 14.68
C MET A 242 -1.91 4.20 13.89
N HIS A 243 -0.98 4.47 12.99
CA HIS A 243 -1.09 5.46 11.92
C HIS A 243 -0.35 4.88 10.70
N THR A 244 -1.11 4.35 9.76
CA THR A 244 -0.55 3.49 8.70
C THR A 244 -1.26 3.71 7.37
N GLU A 245 -0.54 3.63 6.29
CA GLU A 245 -1.12 3.57 4.95
C GLU A 245 -2.06 2.38 4.83
N LEU A 246 -1.59 1.19 5.25
CA LEU A 246 -2.29 -0.05 5.09
C LEU A 246 -2.52 -0.74 6.44
N CYS A 247 -3.79 -0.98 6.79
CA CYS A 247 -4.19 -1.77 7.94
C CYS A 247 -4.17 -3.26 7.58
N SER A 248 -3.46 -4.07 8.37
CA SER A 248 -3.29 -5.51 8.16
C SER A 248 -3.53 -6.31 9.43
N ASP A 249 -3.52 -7.64 9.32
CA ASP A 249 -3.72 -8.55 10.46
C ASP A 249 -2.72 -8.32 11.61
N ALA A 250 -1.55 -7.74 11.35
CA ALA A 250 -0.60 -7.37 12.39
C ALA A 250 -1.24 -6.48 13.46
N TYR A 251 -2.10 -5.53 13.07
CA TYR A 251 -2.81 -4.67 14.02
C TYR A 251 -3.93 -5.39 14.76
N LEU A 252 -4.60 -6.33 14.10
CA LEU A 252 -5.59 -7.19 14.76
C LEU A 252 -4.95 -8.04 15.86
N HIS A 253 -3.73 -8.59 15.62
CA HIS A 253 -2.96 -9.30 16.64
C HIS A 253 -2.64 -8.40 17.86
N LEU A 254 -2.17 -7.17 17.59
CA LEU A 254 -1.89 -6.19 18.65
C LEU A 254 -3.15 -5.78 19.44
N TYR A 255 -4.28 -5.62 18.74
CA TYR A 255 -5.56 -5.30 19.36
C TYR A 255 -6.04 -6.43 20.27
N LYS A 256 -6.03 -7.67 19.79
CA LYS A 256 -6.43 -8.87 20.58
C LYS A 256 -5.57 -9.06 21.81
N ALA A 257 -4.28 -8.74 21.72
CA ALA A 257 -3.35 -8.77 22.85
C ALA A 257 -3.50 -7.57 23.82
N GLY A 258 -4.43 -6.63 23.56
CA GLY A 258 -4.64 -5.43 24.37
C GLY A 258 -3.50 -4.40 24.30
N LYS A 259 -2.64 -4.50 23.26
CA LYS A 259 -1.47 -3.62 23.09
C LYS A 259 -1.82 -2.35 22.31
N LEU A 260 -2.79 -2.42 21.36
CA LEU A 260 -3.21 -1.32 20.50
C LEU A 260 -4.33 -0.51 21.16
N THR A 261 -3.97 0.55 21.88
CA THR A 261 -4.93 1.40 22.59
C THR A 261 -5.13 2.78 21.95
N ASN A 262 -4.19 3.24 21.14
CA ASN A 262 -4.15 4.57 20.52
C ASN A 262 -4.15 5.76 21.50
N LYS A 263 -4.07 5.51 22.81
CA LYS A 263 -4.23 6.54 23.87
C LYS A 263 -3.07 7.53 23.92
N LYS A 264 -1.88 7.13 23.45
CA LYS A 264 -0.66 7.94 23.50
C LYS A 264 -0.35 8.69 22.21
N LYS A 265 -1.20 8.54 21.18
CA LYS A 265 -1.04 9.28 19.94
C LYS A 265 -1.16 10.78 20.18
N THR A 266 -0.26 11.57 19.57
CA THR A 266 -0.21 13.03 19.70
C THR A 266 -1.34 13.70 18.90
N ILE A 267 -1.71 13.10 17.76
CA ILE A 267 -2.87 13.47 16.95
C ILE A 267 -3.81 12.27 16.82
N ASP A 268 -5.06 12.46 16.53
CA ASP A 268 -6.09 11.40 16.42
C ASP A 268 -6.13 10.48 17.65
N GLY A 269 -6.01 11.05 18.84
CA GLY A 269 -5.97 10.30 20.09
C GLY A 269 -7.16 9.37 20.26
N GLY A 270 -6.88 8.10 20.62
CA GLY A 270 -7.91 7.06 20.78
C GLY A 270 -8.39 6.43 19.49
N LYS A 271 -7.86 6.83 18.32
CA LYS A 271 -8.21 6.27 17.01
C LYS A 271 -6.99 5.63 16.33
N GLY A 272 -7.15 4.42 15.85
CA GLY A 272 -6.22 3.82 14.91
C GLY A 272 -6.51 4.37 13.50
N VAL A 273 -5.55 5.09 12.91
CA VAL A 273 -5.73 5.76 11.60
C VAL A 273 -5.10 4.94 10.49
N PHE A 274 -5.82 4.79 9.37
CA PHE A 274 -5.31 4.11 8.18
C PHE A 274 -5.96 4.64 6.90
N GLY A 275 -5.35 4.35 5.73
CA GLY A 275 -5.88 4.70 4.41
C GLY A 275 -6.66 3.57 3.77
N VAL A 276 -6.05 2.40 3.66
CA VAL A 276 -6.62 1.20 3.03
C VAL A 276 -6.44 0.00 3.97
N ALA A 277 -7.24 -1.06 3.79
CA ALA A 277 -7.09 -2.28 4.57
C ALA A 277 -7.06 -3.52 3.69
N ILE A 278 -6.11 -4.43 3.99
CA ILE A 278 -5.99 -5.73 3.35
C ILE A 278 -5.61 -6.76 4.42
N GLY A 279 -6.42 -7.76 4.61
CA GLY A 279 -6.17 -8.81 5.61
C GLY A 279 -7.21 -9.92 5.58
N SER A 280 -7.31 -10.65 6.67
CA SER A 280 -8.27 -11.75 6.83
C SER A 280 -9.72 -11.27 6.94
N SER A 281 -10.69 -12.19 6.79
CA SER A 281 -12.09 -11.88 7.06
C SER A 281 -12.29 -11.35 8.48
N GLU A 282 -11.53 -11.86 9.45
CA GLU A 282 -11.58 -11.40 10.83
C GLU A 282 -11.11 -9.94 10.98
N LEU A 283 -10.15 -9.49 10.17
CA LEU A 283 -9.77 -8.08 10.12
C LEU A 283 -10.96 -7.22 9.66
N TYR A 284 -11.68 -7.63 8.63
CA TYR A 284 -12.83 -6.87 8.12
C TYR A 284 -13.98 -6.86 9.12
N GLU A 285 -14.25 -7.96 9.82
CA GLU A 285 -15.20 -8.02 10.94
C GLU A 285 -14.80 -7.07 12.09
N TRP A 286 -13.50 -6.98 12.40
CA TRP A 286 -12.99 -6.05 13.42
C TRP A 286 -13.12 -4.58 13.00
N LEU A 287 -13.00 -4.29 11.71
CA LEU A 287 -13.10 -2.93 11.18
C LEU A 287 -14.56 -2.45 11.05
N ASP A 288 -15.51 -3.38 10.89
CA ASP A 288 -16.92 -3.05 10.68
C ASP A 288 -17.53 -2.33 11.88
N ASP A 289 -18.10 -1.16 11.64
CA ASP A 289 -18.74 -0.27 12.61
C ASP A 289 -17.89 0.01 13.89
N ASN A 290 -16.57 -0.02 13.76
CA ASN A 290 -15.63 0.10 14.87
C ASN A 290 -15.21 1.56 15.09
N HIS A 291 -15.69 2.18 16.17
CA HIS A 291 -15.29 3.53 16.57
C HIS A 291 -13.84 3.66 17.04
N GLY A 292 -13.12 2.57 17.29
CA GLY A 292 -11.71 2.57 17.69
C GLY A 292 -10.74 2.83 16.54
N VAL A 293 -11.24 2.82 15.31
CA VAL A 293 -10.45 3.07 14.08
C VAL A 293 -11.06 4.20 13.26
N ALA A 294 -10.27 4.77 12.36
CA ALA A 294 -10.73 5.78 11.42
C ALA A 294 -9.96 5.67 10.10
N ALA A 295 -10.69 5.48 9.01
CA ALA A 295 -10.13 5.56 7.67
C ALA A 295 -10.08 7.01 7.19
N TYR A 296 -8.98 7.40 6.57
CA TYR A 296 -8.77 8.73 6.01
C TYR A 296 -8.17 8.65 4.62
N PRO A 297 -8.36 9.68 3.77
CA PRO A 297 -7.67 9.80 2.50
C PRO A 297 -6.14 9.79 2.65
N LEU A 298 -5.43 9.26 1.63
CA LEU A 298 -3.95 9.15 1.67
C LEU A 298 -3.24 10.50 1.76
N GLU A 299 -3.84 11.58 1.24
CA GLU A 299 -3.31 12.93 1.41
C GLU A 299 -3.33 13.43 2.86
N TYR A 300 -3.98 12.72 3.78
CA TYR A 300 -3.84 12.91 5.21
C TYR A 300 -2.90 11.87 5.82
N VAL A 301 -3.19 10.60 5.61
CA VAL A 301 -2.46 9.50 6.28
C VAL A 301 -0.99 9.49 5.92
N ASN A 302 -0.67 9.72 4.66
CA ASN A 302 0.68 9.63 4.12
C ASN A 302 1.45 10.96 4.11
N ARG A 303 0.80 12.08 4.45
CA ARG A 303 1.51 13.37 4.43
C ARG A 303 2.65 13.41 5.44
N PRO A 304 3.88 13.69 4.98
CA PRO A 304 5.04 13.72 5.88
C PRO A 304 4.90 14.72 7.03
N ASP A 305 4.26 15.86 6.81
CA ASP A 305 4.02 16.88 7.85
C ASP A 305 2.96 16.45 8.87
N VAL A 306 1.99 15.61 8.50
CA VAL A 306 1.05 14.97 9.43
C VAL A 306 1.76 13.89 10.25
N ILE A 307 2.50 13.00 9.58
CA ILE A 307 3.27 11.93 10.23
C ILE A 307 4.28 12.50 11.23
N ALA A 308 4.96 13.61 10.87
CA ALA A 308 5.94 14.29 11.74
C ALA A 308 5.35 14.83 13.05
N GLN A 309 4.04 15.02 13.16
CA GLN A 309 3.36 15.44 14.39
C GLN A 309 3.13 14.30 15.39
N ILE A 310 3.43 13.05 14.99
CA ILE A 310 3.19 11.87 15.82
C ILE A 310 4.47 11.51 16.59
N ASP A 311 4.49 11.79 17.87
CA ASP A 311 5.61 11.44 18.73
C ASP A 311 5.86 9.92 18.74
N ASN A 312 7.13 9.51 18.75
CA ASN A 312 7.56 8.12 18.73
C ASN A 312 6.97 7.32 17.56
N MET A 313 6.81 7.97 16.41
CA MET A 313 6.39 7.30 15.19
C MET A 313 7.46 6.29 14.73
N VAL A 314 7.09 5.04 14.57
CA VAL A 314 7.97 3.97 14.06
C VAL A 314 7.39 3.45 12.77
N SER A 315 8.02 3.81 11.65
CA SER A 315 7.65 3.29 10.34
C SER A 315 8.55 2.13 9.94
N ILE A 316 7.93 1.06 9.41
CA ILE A 316 8.62 -0.17 9.03
C ILE A 316 8.15 -0.60 7.66
N ASN A 317 9.01 -0.42 6.67
CA ASN A 317 8.77 -0.74 5.27
C ASN A 317 9.73 -1.82 4.79
N SER A 318 9.37 -2.51 3.73
CA SER A 318 10.21 -3.54 3.12
C SER A 318 10.83 -3.05 1.81
N CYS A 319 12.01 -3.58 1.45
CA CYS A 319 12.61 -3.34 0.15
C CYS A 319 13.02 -4.63 -0.54
N VAL A 320 13.33 -4.52 -1.83
CA VAL A 320 13.86 -5.61 -2.64
C VAL A 320 15.36 -5.72 -2.47
N SER A 321 16.07 -4.59 -2.54
CA SER A 321 17.53 -4.53 -2.46
C SER A 321 18.02 -3.14 -2.04
N VAL A 322 19.27 -3.08 -1.60
CA VAL A 322 20.00 -1.85 -1.27
C VAL A 322 21.41 -1.94 -1.84
N ASP A 323 21.96 -0.80 -2.28
CA ASP A 323 23.36 -0.74 -2.68
C ASP A 323 24.26 -0.16 -1.58
N LEU A 324 25.59 -0.29 -1.74
CA LEU A 324 26.56 0.20 -0.75
C LEU A 324 26.56 1.73 -0.57
N TYR A 325 25.89 2.47 -1.44
CA TYR A 325 25.67 3.91 -1.28
C TYR A 325 24.45 4.23 -0.43
N GLY A 326 23.64 3.22 -0.12
CA GLY A 326 22.39 3.34 0.63
C GLY A 326 21.18 3.74 -0.19
N GLN A 327 21.24 3.56 -1.51
CA GLN A 327 20.06 3.66 -2.38
C GLN A 327 19.20 2.41 -2.22
N VAL A 328 17.88 2.57 -2.27
CA VAL A 328 16.92 1.48 -2.03
C VAL A 328 16.00 1.31 -3.23
N SER A 329 15.89 0.07 -3.69
CA SER A 329 14.88 -0.38 -4.64
C SER A 329 13.81 -1.20 -3.90
N SER A 330 12.54 -0.77 -4.01
CA SER A 330 11.39 -1.46 -3.41
C SER A 330 10.32 -1.83 -4.43
N GLU A 331 10.33 -1.21 -5.59
CA GLU A 331 9.30 -1.34 -6.61
C GLU A 331 9.73 -2.13 -7.85
N SER A 332 11.04 -2.43 -7.99
CA SER A 332 11.56 -3.16 -9.14
C SER A 332 12.59 -4.23 -8.75
N PHE A 333 12.82 -5.15 -9.66
CA PHE A 333 13.96 -6.06 -9.67
C PHE A 333 14.64 -5.92 -11.03
N GLY A 334 15.79 -5.23 -11.07
CA GLY A 334 16.29 -4.68 -12.31
C GLY A 334 15.26 -3.70 -12.90
N ALA A 335 14.98 -3.83 -14.18
CA ALA A 335 13.95 -3.02 -14.89
C ALA A 335 12.52 -3.59 -14.74
N ARG A 336 12.34 -4.77 -14.13
CA ARG A 336 11.04 -5.40 -13.97
C ARG A 336 10.24 -4.75 -12.86
N GLN A 337 9.08 -4.19 -13.16
CA GLN A 337 8.15 -3.66 -12.15
C GLN A 337 7.56 -4.80 -11.32
N ILE A 338 7.62 -4.69 -9.98
CA ILE A 338 7.09 -5.70 -9.06
C ILE A 338 6.14 -5.15 -8.00
N SER A 339 6.16 -3.85 -7.77
CA SER A 339 5.31 -3.16 -6.79
C SER A 339 5.06 -1.73 -7.26
N GLY A 340 5.12 -0.75 -6.39
CA GLY A 340 5.02 0.66 -6.68
C GLY A 340 5.75 1.48 -5.63
N THR A 341 5.85 2.79 -5.87
CA THR A 341 6.45 3.74 -4.92
C THR A 341 5.70 3.71 -3.59
N GLY A 342 4.36 3.69 -3.64
CA GLY A 342 3.53 3.69 -2.43
C GLY A 342 3.83 4.89 -1.54
N GLY A 343 3.64 4.71 -0.24
CA GLY A 343 3.95 5.69 0.80
C GLY A 343 5.28 5.46 1.52
N GLN A 344 6.15 4.57 1.02
CA GLN A 344 7.43 4.31 1.70
C GLN A 344 8.22 5.59 1.94
N LEU A 345 8.38 6.43 0.89
CA LEU A 345 9.12 7.69 1.00
C LEU A 345 8.42 8.68 1.94
N ASP A 346 7.09 8.71 1.94
CA ASP A 346 6.28 9.54 2.82
C ASP A 346 6.57 9.26 4.29
N PHE A 347 6.51 7.98 4.67
CA PHE A 347 6.76 7.53 6.02
C PHE A 347 8.24 7.63 6.42
N LEU A 348 9.19 7.45 5.47
CA LEU A 348 10.61 7.69 5.75
C LEU A 348 10.85 9.15 6.16
N ILE A 349 10.31 10.11 5.40
CA ILE A 349 10.46 11.54 5.68
C ILE A 349 9.70 11.93 6.97
N GLY A 350 8.44 11.52 7.08
CA GLY A 350 7.58 11.90 8.19
C GLY A 350 8.05 11.33 9.53
N ALA A 351 8.34 10.03 9.59
CA ALA A 351 8.77 9.38 10.83
C ALA A 351 10.16 9.83 11.29
N SER A 352 11.09 10.10 10.36
CA SER A 352 12.40 10.64 10.72
C SER A 352 12.33 12.07 11.25
N SER A 353 11.30 12.82 10.87
CA SER A 353 11.08 14.20 11.33
C SER A 353 10.27 14.26 12.63
N ALA A 354 9.63 13.18 13.04
CA ALA A 354 8.84 13.10 14.26
C ALA A 354 9.73 13.06 15.52
N ARG A 355 9.28 13.67 16.62
CA ARG A 355 10.00 13.62 17.90
C ARG A 355 10.09 12.18 18.40
N GLY A 356 11.32 11.65 18.55
CA GLY A 356 11.56 10.24 18.92
C GLY A 356 11.21 9.23 17.84
N GLY A 357 10.87 9.70 16.65
CA GLY A 357 10.49 8.86 15.52
C GLY A 357 11.66 8.08 14.92
N LYS A 358 11.35 7.00 14.22
CA LYS A 358 12.33 6.14 13.55
C LYS A 358 11.72 5.56 12.27
N ALA A 359 12.50 5.57 11.21
CA ALA A 359 12.09 5.07 9.91
C ALA A 359 12.98 3.90 9.47
N PHE A 360 12.40 2.71 9.41
CA PHE A 360 13.10 1.48 9.05
C PHE A 360 12.75 1.02 7.65
N ILE A 361 13.77 0.51 6.96
CA ILE A 361 13.64 -0.33 5.77
C ILE A 361 14.20 -1.71 6.11
N CYS A 362 13.44 -2.76 5.82
CA CYS A 362 13.75 -4.13 6.20
C CYS A 362 13.79 -5.03 4.98
N MET A 363 14.69 -6.00 4.99
CA MET A 363 14.76 -7.06 3.98
C MET A 363 15.49 -8.29 4.53
N SER A 364 15.20 -9.48 3.98
CA SER A 364 16.15 -10.58 4.10
C SER A 364 17.44 -10.22 3.37
N SER A 365 18.60 -10.57 3.92
CA SER A 365 19.90 -10.23 3.31
C SER A 365 20.15 -10.92 1.98
N THR A 366 19.40 -12.01 1.69
CA THR A 366 19.54 -12.82 0.49
C THR A 366 18.20 -13.26 -0.09
N TYR A 367 18.25 -13.74 -1.33
CA TYR A 367 17.16 -14.50 -1.97
C TYR A 367 17.72 -15.68 -2.74
N LYS A 368 16.89 -16.67 -3.03
CA LYS A 368 17.21 -17.79 -3.92
C LYS A 368 16.46 -17.64 -5.22
N ASP A 369 17.13 -17.91 -6.33
CA ASP A 369 16.49 -18.00 -7.63
C ASP A 369 15.76 -19.35 -7.80
N LYS A 370 15.19 -19.57 -8.99
CA LYS A 370 14.48 -20.82 -9.32
C LYS A 370 15.38 -22.07 -9.32
N SER A 371 16.71 -21.90 -9.48
CA SER A 371 17.69 -22.98 -9.42
C SER A 371 18.13 -23.30 -7.99
N GLY A 372 17.75 -22.49 -7.00
CA GLY A 372 18.17 -22.57 -5.61
C GLY A 372 19.49 -21.85 -5.32
N GLN A 373 20.07 -21.15 -6.30
CA GLN A 373 21.28 -20.35 -6.10
C GLN A 373 20.99 -19.16 -5.21
N LEU A 374 21.88 -18.89 -4.25
CA LEU A 374 21.77 -17.79 -3.29
C LEU A 374 22.40 -16.53 -3.87
N PHE A 375 21.70 -15.39 -3.72
CA PHE A 375 22.13 -14.07 -4.13
C PHE A 375 21.98 -13.06 -3.00
N SER A 376 22.91 -12.11 -2.92
CA SER A 376 22.82 -10.99 -1.97
C SER A 376 21.77 -9.96 -2.42
N ARG A 377 21.03 -9.40 -1.44
CA ARG A 377 20.19 -8.21 -1.63
C ARG A 377 20.91 -6.92 -1.28
N VAL A 378 22.09 -7.02 -0.62
CA VAL A 378 23.02 -5.90 -0.49
C VAL A 378 23.95 -5.96 -1.71
N LEU A 379 23.86 -4.95 -2.57
CA LEU A 379 24.56 -4.90 -3.86
C LEU A 379 25.72 -3.91 -3.81
N PRO A 380 26.77 -4.12 -4.58
CA PRO A 380 27.86 -3.14 -4.71
C PRO A 380 27.38 -1.79 -5.22
N GLN A 381 26.51 -1.82 -6.21
CA GLN A 381 25.86 -0.66 -6.85
C GLN A 381 24.69 -1.17 -7.69
N PHE A 382 23.63 -0.40 -7.79
CA PHE A 382 22.54 -0.69 -8.71
C PHE A 382 22.99 -0.61 -10.17
N ASN A 383 22.49 -1.54 -10.99
CA ASN A 383 22.76 -1.62 -12.40
C ASN A 383 21.46 -1.74 -13.20
N GLY A 384 20.73 -0.63 -13.31
CA GLY A 384 19.43 -0.57 -13.97
C GLY A 384 18.23 -0.81 -13.07
N ASP A 385 18.42 -0.97 -11.76
CA ASP A 385 17.33 -1.01 -10.79
C ASP A 385 16.69 0.38 -10.63
N ILE A 386 15.38 0.41 -10.45
CA ILE A 386 14.64 1.64 -10.16
C ILE A 386 14.86 2.00 -8.69
N ILE A 387 15.27 3.23 -8.42
CA ILE A 387 15.51 3.73 -7.07
C ILE A 387 14.19 4.28 -6.51
N THR A 388 13.60 3.56 -5.57
CA THR A 388 12.37 3.96 -4.89
C THR A 388 12.63 4.99 -3.80
N SER A 389 13.71 4.81 -3.01
CA SER A 389 14.10 5.76 -1.98
C SER A 389 15.54 6.21 -2.18
N PRO A 390 15.77 7.53 -2.33
CA PRO A 390 17.13 8.07 -2.51
C PRO A 390 17.91 7.92 -1.22
N ARG A 391 19.23 7.73 -1.32
CA ARG A 391 20.13 7.52 -0.18
C ARG A 391 20.10 8.62 0.90
N SER A 392 19.64 9.82 0.54
CA SER A 392 19.49 10.92 1.48
C SER A 392 18.26 10.79 2.38
N GLN A 393 17.34 9.88 2.08
CA GLN A 393 16.10 9.63 2.81
C GLN A 393 16.00 8.20 3.39
N VAL A 394 17.13 7.49 3.46
CA VAL A 394 17.22 6.16 4.07
C VAL A 394 18.00 6.29 5.38
N TYR A 395 17.36 5.94 6.49
CA TYR A 395 17.85 6.16 7.84
C TYR A 395 18.26 4.85 8.51
N PHE A 396 17.30 4.00 8.89
CA PHE A 396 17.59 2.70 9.47
C PHE A 396 17.38 1.59 8.44
N LEU A 397 18.31 0.64 8.39
CA LEU A 397 18.21 -0.58 7.61
C LEU A 397 18.35 -1.80 8.52
N ALA A 398 17.47 -2.80 8.30
CA ALA A 398 17.45 -4.03 9.09
C ALA A 398 17.46 -5.27 8.19
N THR A 399 18.25 -6.25 8.59
CA THR A 399 18.22 -7.62 8.08
C THR A 399 18.20 -8.60 9.26
N GLU A 400 18.20 -9.89 8.99
CA GLU A 400 18.35 -10.94 10.01
C GLU A 400 19.70 -10.89 10.75
N TYR A 401 20.67 -10.12 10.26
CA TYR A 401 22.01 -9.94 10.86
C TYR A 401 22.12 -8.69 11.74
N GLY A 402 21.10 -7.84 11.79
CA GLY A 402 21.09 -6.68 12.67
C GLY A 402 20.45 -5.45 12.06
N VAL A 403 20.61 -4.33 12.76
CA VAL A 403 20.09 -3.01 12.37
C VAL A 403 21.25 -2.01 12.32
N ILE A 404 21.28 -1.19 11.29
CA ILE A 404 22.22 -0.06 11.17
C ILE A 404 21.45 1.26 11.09
N ASN A 405 22.06 2.32 11.65
CA ASN A 405 21.62 3.70 11.45
C ASN A 405 22.59 4.39 10.50
N MET A 406 22.06 4.93 9.39
CA MET A 406 22.85 5.62 8.37
C MET A 406 22.75 7.16 8.44
N GLU A 407 22.04 7.70 9.43
CA GLU A 407 21.90 9.15 9.60
C GLU A 407 23.26 9.79 9.87
N GLY A 408 23.59 10.86 9.13
CA GLY A 408 24.85 11.60 9.27
C GLY A 408 26.10 10.80 8.93
N ARG A 409 25.99 9.60 8.36
CA ARG A 409 27.11 8.74 8.01
C ARG A 409 27.70 9.05 6.65
N SER A 410 29.02 9.02 6.57
CA SER A 410 29.77 9.13 5.32
C SER A 410 29.59 7.90 4.44
N THR A 411 30.01 7.97 3.19
CA THR A 411 29.88 6.82 2.25
C THR A 411 30.61 5.58 2.73
N TRP A 412 31.78 5.70 3.38
CA TRP A 412 32.49 4.52 3.90
C TRP A 412 31.79 3.94 5.14
N GLU A 413 31.26 4.75 6.06
CA GLU A 413 30.51 4.29 7.22
C GLU A 413 29.20 3.58 6.82
N ARG A 414 28.52 4.10 5.78
CA ARG A 414 27.36 3.44 5.20
C ARG A 414 27.72 2.10 4.59
N ALA A 415 28.77 2.03 3.77
CA ALA A 415 29.24 0.79 3.17
C ALA A 415 29.63 -0.25 4.25
N GLU A 416 30.38 0.17 5.28
CA GLU A 416 30.73 -0.70 6.40
C GLU A 416 29.50 -1.23 7.15
N GLY A 417 28.55 -0.34 7.46
CA GLY A 417 27.29 -0.71 8.09
C GLY A 417 26.50 -1.71 7.26
N LEU A 418 26.29 -1.43 5.97
CA LEU A 418 25.56 -2.32 5.05
C LEU A 418 26.22 -3.68 4.91
N ILE A 419 27.55 -3.73 4.81
CA ILE A 419 28.32 -4.99 4.77
C ILE A 419 28.15 -5.75 6.07
N SER A 420 28.09 -5.09 7.23
CA SER A 420 27.93 -5.76 8.53
C SER A 420 26.61 -6.51 8.66
N ILE A 421 25.55 -6.03 8.02
CA ILE A 421 24.22 -6.67 8.00
C ILE A 421 23.95 -7.51 6.75
N ALA A 422 24.91 -7.61 5.82
CA ALA A 422 24.85 -8.51 4.68
C ALA A 422 25.08 -9.96 5.13
N HIS A 423 24.65 -10.92 4.33
CA HIS A 423 24.94 -12.34 4.56
C HIS A 423 26.45 -12.57 4.59
N PRO A 424 27.00 -13.35 5.54
CA PRO A 424 28.44 -13.54 5.70
C PRO A 424 29.19 -13.95 4.43
N ASP A 425 28.62 -14.84 3.63
CA ASP A 425 29.23 -15.36 2.40
C ASP A 425 29.52 -14.29 1.33
N PHE A 426 28.85 -13.13 1.41
CA PHE A 426 29.01 -12.03 0.42
C PHE A 426 29.88 -10.88 0.94
N ARG A 427 30.22 -10.84 2.24
CA ARG A 427 30.91 -9.69 2.85
C ARG A 427 32.26 -9.38 2.23
N ASP A 428 33.07 -10.41 1.99
CA ASP A 428 34.42 -10.24 1.43
C ASP A 428 34.38 -9.69 -0.01
N GLU A 429 33.41 -10.12 -0.81
CA GLU A 429 33.20 -9.58 -2.14
C GLU A 429 32.73 -8.12 -2.08
N LEU A 430 31.78 -7.80 -1.20
CA LEU A 430 31.30 -6.44 -1.00
C LEU A 430 32.41 -5.50 -0.53
N ILE A 431 33.34 -5.95 0.34
CA ILE A 431 34.51 -5.17 0.75
C ILE A 431 35.41 -4.86 -0.45
N LYS A 432 35.74 -5.85 -1.27
CA LYS A 432 36.57 -5.64 -2.48
C LYS A 432 35.92 -4.63 -3.44
N GLU A 433 34.61 -4.73 -3.61
CA GLU A 433 33.85 -3.81 -4.45
C GLU A 433 33.79 -2.39 -3.84
N ALA A 434 33.71 -2.27 -2.52
CA ALA A 434 33.75 -0.98 -1.83
C ALA A 434 35.13 -0.32 -1.95
N GLU A 435 36.25 -1.11 -1.85
CA GLU A 435 37.64 -0.65 -2.08
C GLU A 435 37.81 -0.14 -3.50
N LYS A 436 37.37 -0.88 -4.50
CA LYS A 436 37.43 -0.51 -5.92
C LYS A 436 36.71 0.82 -6.19
N ARG A 437 35.56 1.05 -5.52
CA ARG A 437 34.77 2.27 -5.62
C ARG A 437 35.26 3.42 -4.74
N LYS A 438 36.33 3.20 -3.95
CA LYS A 438 36.92 4.20 -3.04
C LYS A 438 35.93 4.67 -1.94
N ILE A 439 34.99 3.84 -1.57
CA ILE A 439 34.06 4.04 -0.45
C ILE A 439 34.38 3.11 0.72
N TRP A 440 35.57 2.50 0.76
CA TRP A 440 36.12 1.75 1.88
C TRP A 440 37.32 2.49 2.46
N ARG A 441 37.37 2.62 3.79
CA ARG A 441 38.47 3.34 4.43
C ARG A 441 39.77 2.54 4.35
N ARG A 442 40.87 3.16 3.88
CA ARG A 442 42.16 2.49 3.67
C ARG A 442 42.73 1.80 4.91
N SER A 443 42.47 2.37 6.12
CA SER A 443 42.90 1.81 7.40
C SER A 443 41.94 0.75 7.96
N ASN A 444 40.83 0.48 7.29
CA ASN A 444 39.82 -0.46 7.76
C ASN A 444 40.28 -1.88 7.38
N LYS A 445 41.11 -2.45 8.22
CA LYS A 445 41.60 -3.84 8.09
C LYS A 445 40.68 -4.76 8.88
N ARG A 446 40.20 -5.76 8.26
CA ARG A 446 39.51 -6.90 8.88
C ARG A 446 40.32 -8.17 8.69
#